data_88156e4a825f3f542dccb2e3afbd1750
#
_entry.id   88156e4a825f3f542dccb2e3afbd1750
#
_cell.length_a   1.000
_cell.length_b   1.000
_cell.length_c   1.000
_cell.angle_alpha   90.00
_cell.angle_beta   90.00
_cell.angle_gamma   90.00
#
_symmetry.space_group_name_H-M   'P 1'
#
loop_
_entity.id
_entity.type
_entity.pdbx_description
1 polymer ?
#
loop_
_entity_poly.entity_id
_entity_poly.type
_entity_poly.pdbx_seq_one_letter_code
_entity_poly.pdbx_strand_id
1 'polypeptide(L)' 'MKLNHHDYELIILGLSYLQLHLQKQYENEKDKTKKDKIYYEHIEISRLSDIITKQFIGGK' A
#
# COMPACT_ATOMS: atom_id res chain seq x y z
N MET A 1 7.48 -19.14 5.97
CA MET A 1 6.57 -18.57 6.96
C MET A 1 5.18 -18.49 6.38
N LYS A 2 4.22 -19.06 7.05
CA LYS A 2 2.84 -19.03 6.59
C LYS A 2 2.07 -17.93 7.32
N LEU A 3 1.38 -17.12 6.54
CA LEU A 3 0.50 -16.11 7.11
C LEU A 3 -0.91 -16.68 7.25
N ASN A 4 -1.53 -16.49 8.39
CA ASN A 4 -2.92 -16.87 8.54
C ASN A 4 -3.81 -15.71 8.07
N HIS A 5 -5.13 -15.94 8.08
CA HIS A 5 -6.08 -14.96 7.60
C HIS A 5 -5.99 -13.64 8.38
N HIS A 6 -5.80 -13.74 9.68
CA HIS A 6 -5.68 -12.57 10.54
C HIS A 6 -4.44 -11.74 10.21
N ASP A 7 -3.29 -12.42 9.98
CA ASP A 7 -2.06 -11.74 9.58
C ASP A 7 -2.25 -10.98 8.27
N TYR A 8 -2.90 -11.61 7.31
CA TYR A 8 -3.19 -10.99 6.03
C TYR A 8 -4.03 -9.73 6.20
N GLU A 9 -5.08 -9.81 7.02
CA GLU A 9 -5.95 -8.66 7.28
C GLU A 9 -5.17 -7.50 7.89
N LEU A 10 -4.29 -7.78 8.84
CA LEU A 10 -3.47 -6.74 9.46
C LEU A 10 -2.54 -6.05 8.46
N ILE A 11 -1.93 -6.84 7.59
CA ILE A 11 -1.03 -6.30 6.56
C ILE A 11 -1.80 -5.39 5.60
N ILE A 12 -2.93 -5.87 5.11
CA ILE A 12 -3.75 -5.10 4.16
C ILE A 12 -4.28 -3.83 4.82
N LEU A 13 -4.69 -3.91 6.07
CA LEU A 13 -5.16 -2.74 6.80
C LEU A 13 -4.06 -1.69 6.93
N GLY A 14 -2.84 -2.13 7.27
CA GLY A 14 -1.70 -1.23 7.37
C GLY A 14 -1.36 -0.56 6.05
N LEU A 15 -1.39 -1.34 4.96
CA LEU A 15 -1.14 -0.79 3.63
C LEU A 15 -2.22 0.20 3.22
N SER A 16 -3.46 -0.07 3.58
CA SER A 16 -4.57 0.85 3.30
C SER A 16 -4.39 2.19 4.03
N TYR A 17 -3.96 2.14 5.29
CA TYR A 17 -3.67 3.36 6.03
C TYR A 17 -2.52 4.13 5.41
N LEU A 18 -1.47 3.44 4.97
CA LEU A 18 -0.36 4.09 4.29
C LEU A 18 -0.80 4.78 3.01
N GLN A 19 -1.64 4.12 2.23
CA GLN A 19 -2.16 4.72 0.99
C GLN A 19 -2.97 5.98 1.29
N LEU A 20 -3.80 5.94 2.30
CA LEU A 20 -4.60 7.11 2.68
C LEU A 20 -3.70 8.25 3.15
N HIS A 21 -2.68 7.93 3.93
CA HIS A 21 -1.73 8.92 4.42
C HIS A 21 -0.96 9.56 3.26
N LEU A 22 -0.49 8.76 2.33
CA LEU A 22 0.24 9.27 1.16
C LEU A 22 -0.67 10.12 0.27
N GLN A 23 -1.93 9.72 0.13
CA GLN A 23 -2.88 10.51 -0.65
C GLN A 23 -3.07 11.90 -0.06
N LYS A 24 -3.21 11.98 1.25
CA LYS A 24 -3.34 13.27 1.93
C LYS A 24 -2.08 14.11 1.78
N GLN A 25 -0.91 13.49 1.89
CA GLN A 25 0.35 14.19 1.68
C GLN A 25 0.46 14.71 0.26
N TYR A 26 0.06 13.90 -0.72
CA TYR A 26 0.09 14.30 -2.12
C TYR A 26 -0.80 15.52 -2.36
N GLU A 27 -2.00 15.51 -1.82
CA GLU A 27 -2.94 16.61 -2.00
C GLU A 27 -2.45 17.91 -1.35
N ASN A 28 -1.71 17.80 -0.25
CA ASN A 28 -1.22 18.97 0.49
C ASN A 28 0.16 19.43 0.03
N GLU A 29 0.87 18.62 -0.76
CA GLU A 29 2.22 18.97 -1.20
C GLU A 29 2.17 19.89 -2.39
N LYS A 30 2.94 20.99 -2.32
CA LYS A 30 3.01 21.98 -3.39
C LYS A 30 4.25 21.82 -4.25
N ASP A 31 5.28 21.16 -3.75
CA ASP A 31 6.52 20.92 -4.47
C ASP A 31 6.34 19.74 -5.41
N LYS A 32 6.54 19.98 -6.71
CA LYS A 32 6.34 18.94 -7.73
C LYS A 32 7.25 17.73 -7.54
N THR A 33 8.51 17.98 -7.16
CA THR A 33 9.47 16.90 -6.95
C THR A 33 9.03 16.00 -5.79
N LYS A 34 8.59 16.60 -4.69
CA LYS A 34 8.09 15.84 -3.55
C LYS A 34 6.79 15.13 -3.88
N LYS A 35 5.93 15.76 -4.67
CA LYS A 35 4.69 15.14 -5.12
C LYS A 35 4.96 13.89 -5.93
N ASP A 36 5.91 13.96 -6.85
CA ASP A 36 6.28 12.81 -7.68
C ASP A 36 6.78 11.66 -6.83
N LYS A 37 7.58 11.95 -5.80
CA LYS A 37 8.10 10.93 -4.90
C LYS A 37 6.97 10.25 -4.13
N ILE A 38 6.02 11.03 -3.63
CA ILE A 38 4.86 10.50 -2.92
C ILE A 38 4.02 9.62 -3.86
N TYR A 39 3.87 10.06 -5.10
CA TYR A 39 3.13 9.31 -6.10
C TYR A 39 3.76 7.93 -6.36
N TYR A 40 5.09 7.89 -6.49
CA TYR A 40 5.80 6.63 -6.69
C TYR A 40 5.63 5.69 -5.50
N GLU A 41 5.71 6.22 -4.29
CA GLU A 41 5.49 5.41 -3.10
C GLU A 41 4.08 4.84 -3.06
N HIS A 42 3.10 5.64 -3.46
CA HIS A 42 1.71 5.19 -3.54
C HIS A 42 1.56 4.04 -4.52
N ILE A 43 2.20 4.14 -5.68
CA ILE A 43 2.16 3.08 -6.69
C ILE A 43 2.81 1.80 -6.15
N GLU A 44 3.94 1.92 -5.46
CA GLU A 44 4.61 0.74 -4.90
C GLU A 44 3.78 0.04 -3.84
N ILE A 45 3.12 0.81 -2.98
CA ILE A 45 2.24 0.24 -1.96
C ILE A 45 1.05 -0.46 -2.61
N SER A 46 0.48 0.15 -3.63
CA SER A 46 -0.61 -0.44 -4.37
C SER A 46 -0.20 -1.77 -5.01
N ARG A 47 1.00 -1.82 -5.58
CA ARG A 47 1.53 -3.04 -6.18
C ARG A 47 1.76 -4.13 -5.14
N LEU A 48 2.35 -3.77 -3.99
CA LEU A 48 2.56 -4.72 -2.90
C LEU A 48 1.25 -5.28 -2.39
N SER A 49 0.26 -4.42 -2.21
CA SER A 49 -1.06 -4.83 -1.76
C SER A 49 -1.68 -5.84 -2.72
N ASP A 50 -1.52 -5.60 -4.02
CA ASP A 50 -2.03 -6.50 -5.05
C ASP A 50 -1.31 -7.84 -5.03
N ILE A 51 0.01 -7.83 -4.91
CA ILE A 51 0.82 -9.04 -4.84
C ILE A 51 0.43 -9.89 -3.63
N ILE A 52 0.31 -9.25 -2.47
CA ILE A 52 -0.04 -9.94 -1.23
C ILE A 52 -1.44 -10.56 -1.35
N THR A 53 -2.38 -9.81 -1.92
CA THR A 53 -3.73 -10.31 -2.11
C THR A 53 -3.75 -11.52 -3.03
N LYS A 54 -3.01 -11.47 -4.13
CA LYS A 54 -2.95 -12.58 -5.07
C LYS A 54 -2.31 -13.81 -4.46
N GLN A 55 -1.23 -13.63 -3.70
CA GLN A 55 -0.55 -14.75 -3.06
C GLN A 55 -1.45 -15.41 -2.02
N PHE A 56 -2.18 -14.61 -1.26
CA PHE A 56 -3.07 -15.15 -0.24
C PHE A 56 -4.24 -15.90 -0.85
N ILE A 57 -4.88 -15.30 -1.85
CA ILE A 57 -6.06 -15.90 -2.48
C ILE A 57 -5.66 -17.04 -3.43
N GLY A 58 -4.59 -16.83 -4.19
CA GLY A 58 -4.14 -17.78 -5.19
C GLY A 58 -3.26 -18.89 -4.65
N GLY A 59 -2.85 -18.81 -3.39
CA GLY A 59 -1.93 -19.76 -2.79
C GLY A 59 -2.59 -21.01 -2.23
N LYS A 60 -3.72 -21.36 -2.72
CA LYS A 60 -4.41 -22.55 -2.25
C LYS A 60 -3.64 -23.83 -2.50
#